data_92bd374ca4afee1f281d7f6c4df00756
#
_entry.id   92bd374ca4afee1f281d7f6c4df00756
#
_cell.length_a   1.000
_cell.length_b   1.000
_cell.length_c   1.000
_cell.angle_alpha   90.00
_cell.angle_beta   90.00
_cell.angle_gamma   90.00
#
_symmetry.space_group_name_H-M   'P 1'
#
loop_
_entity.id
_entity.type
_entity.pdbx_description
1 polymer ?
#
loop_
_entity_poly.entity_id
_entity_poly.type
_entity_poly.pdbx_seq_one_letter_code
_entity_poly.pdbx_strand_id
1 'polypeptide(L)'
;MKKYTELELKDILEKHFLWLAEDPNGAEADLSGADLRELDLSWYNFYGIDLRGANFYGTNLSNANLSMTDLSGAILCRANLSEASLRGSELRGADLNEINLRGANLSRTDLSEANLKGADLRGASLIGADLSKASLNEADLRGVDFRGTNLRGANLCGVYPREAEILIETVV
;
A
#
# COMPACT_ATOMS: atom_id res chain seq x y z
N MET A 1 -5.76 -4.13 -19.58
CA MET A 1 -6.08 -3.25 -18.42
C MET A 1 -7.12 -2.24 -18.87
N LYS A 2 -8.20 -2.12 -18.12
CA LYS A 2 -9.27 -1.13 -18.37
C LYS A 2 -8.83 0.22 -17.79
N LYS A 3 -8.92 1.26 -18.62
CA LYS A 3 -8.72 2.64 -18.18
C LYS A 3 -10.03 3.23 -17.71
N TYR A 4 -9.95 4.10 -16.74
CA TYR A 4 -11.11 4.80 -16.18
C TYR A 4 -10.88 6.32 -16.26
N THR A 5 -11.93 7.05 -16.56
CA THR A 5 -11.97 8.49 -16.36
C THR A 5 -12.20 8.80 -14.87
N GLU A 6 -11.86 10.01 -14.46
CA GLU A 6 -12.11 10.45 -13.08
C GLU A 6 -13.60 10.36 -12.70
N LEU A 7 -14.49 10.66 -13.66
CA LEU A 7 -15.93 10.60 -13.43
C LEU A 7 -16.43 9.16 -13.22
N GLU A 8 -15.91 8.21 -14.03
CA GLU A 8 -16.24 6.79 -13.86
C GLU A 8 -15.75 6.26 -12.51
N LEU A 9 -14.54 6.64 -12.08
CA LEU A 9 -14.02 6.25 -10.77
C LEU A 9 -14.88 6.80 -9.64
N LYS A 10 -15.30 8.07 -9.71
CA LYS A 10 -16.17 8.67 -8.69
C LYS A 10 -17.51 7.93 -8.60
N ASP A 11 -18.16 7.62 -9.71
CA ASP A 11 -19.41 6.86 -9.73
C ASP A 11 -19.24 5.45 -9.13
N ILE A 12 -18.16 4.75 -9.49
CA ILE A 12 -17.82 3.42 -8.95
C ILE A 12 -17.63 3.48 -7.43
N LEU A 13 -16.86 4.44 -6.94
CA LEU A 13 -16.59 4.60 -5.53
C LEU A 13 -17.84 4.97 -4.73
N GLU A 14 -18.66 5.87 -5.26
CA GLU A 14 -19.94 6.25 -4.63
C GLU A 14 -20.88 5.04 -4.50
N LYS A 15 -21.02 4.24 -5.55
CA LYS A 15 -21.81 3.00 -5.51
C LYS A 15 -21.25 1.98 -4.53
N HIS A 16 -19.93 1.87 -4.40
CA HIS A 16 -19.30 0.99 -3.43
C HIS A 16 -19.64 1.40 -2.00
N PHE A 17 -19.64 2.69 -1.68
CA PHE A 17 -20.00 3.15 -0.34
C PHE A 17 -21.49 2.95 -0.04
N LEU A 18 -22.37 3.08 -1.03
CA LEU A 18 -23.77 2.72 -0.88
C LEU A 18 -23.90 1.20 -0.59
N TRP A 19 -23.12 0.38 -1.29
CA TRP A 19 -23.10 -1.07 -1.04
C TRP A 19 -22.63 -1.43 0.37
N LEU A 20 -21.56 -0.79 0.85
CA LEU A 20 -21.08 -0.97 2.24
C LEU A 20 -22.12 -0.54 3.29
N ALA A 21 -22.99 0.39 2.94
CA ALA A 21 -24.12 0.87 3.77
C ALA A 21 -25.39 0.03 3.61
N GLU A 22 -25.32 -1.10 2.86
CA GLU A 22 -26.47 -1.96 2.55
C GLU A 22 -27.59 -1.21 1.78
N ASP A 23 -27.26 -0.12 1.08
CA ASP A 23 -28.22 0.59 0.23
C ASP A 23 -28.51 -0.21 -1.05
N PRO A 24 -29.78 -0.36 -1.45
CA PRO A 24 -30.18 -1.12 -2.64
C PRO A 24 -29.65 -0.54 -3.96
N ASN A 25 -29.20 0.71 -3.99
CA ASN A 25 -28.58 1.33 -5.16
C ASN A 25 -27.05 1.15 -5.18
N GLY A 26 -26.48 0.53 -4.14
CA GLY A 26 -25.06 0.23 -4.04
C GLY A 26 -24.63 -0.92 -4.93
N ALA A 27 -23.36 -0.91 -5.29
CA ALA A 27 -22.72 -2.01 -6.01
C ALA A 27 -21.27 -2.18 -5.51
N GLU A 28 -20.87 -3.41 -5.25
CA GLU A 28 -19.49 -3.70 -4.89
C GLU A 28 -18.55 -3.30 -6.04
N ALA A 29 -17.48 -2.56 -5.72
CA ALA A 29 -16.51 -2.16 -6.71
C ALA A 29 -15.47 -3.26 -6.93
N ASP A 30 -15.23 -3.59 -8.19
CA ASP A 30 -14.11 -4.40 -8.66
C ASP A 30 -13.26 -3.54 -9.60
N LEU A 31 -12.07 -3.16 -9.14
CA LEU A 31 -11.06 -2.44 -9.92
C LEU A 31 -9.83 -3.32 -10.17
N SER A 32 -9.98 -4.64 -10.08
CA SER A 32 -8.91 -5.59 -10.35
C SER A 32 -8.36 -5.41 -11.77
N GLY A 33 -7.03 -5.37 -11.90
CA GLY A 33 -6.35 -5.12 -13.17
C GLY A 33 -6.62 -3.76 -13.81
N ALA A 34 -7.18 -2.79 -13.08
CA ALA A 34 -7.41 -1.43 -13.60
C ALA A 34 -6.11 -0.72 -13.99
N ASP A 35 -6.16 0.10 -15.02
CA ASP A 35 -5.08 1.03 -15.38
C ASP A 35 -5.36 2.40 -14.77
N LEU A 36 -4.69 2.69 -13.67
CA LEU A 36 -4.84 3.91 -12.87
C LEU A 36 -3.55 4.74 -12.85
N ARG A 37 -2.67 4.52 -13.84
CA ARG A 37 -1.35 5.17 -13.91
C ARG A 37 -1.44 6.68 -14.07
N GLU A 38 -0.51 7.36 -13.36
CA GLU A 38 -0.29 8.81 -13.50
C GLU A 38 -1.50 9.69 -13.15
N LEU A 39 -2.53 9.11 -12.50
CA LEU A 39 -3.70 9.86 -12.03
C LEU A 39 -3.39 10.58 -10.71
N ASP A 40 -4.12 11.66 -10.46
CA ASP A 40 -4.21 12.25 -9.12
C ASP A 40 -5.45 11.68 -8.40
N LEU A 41 -5.19 10.74 -7.50
CA LEU A 41 -6.17 10.06 -6.66
C LEU A 41 -5.93 10.39 -5.17
N SER A 42 -5.28 11.53 -4.91
CA SER A 42 -5.06 12.00 -3.54
C SER A 42 -6.41 12.22 -2.82
N TRP A 43 -6.44 11.82 -1.53
CA TRP A 43 -7.64 11.90 -0.70
C TRP A 43 -8.81 10.98 -1.10
N TYR A 44 -8.67 10.18 -2.16
CA TYR A 44 -9.70 9.21 -2.53
C TYR A 44 -9.84 8.12 -1.47
N ASN A 45 -11.07 7.63 -1.34
CA ASN A 45 -11.38 6.53 -0.46
C ASN A 45 -11.60 5.25 -1.26
N PHE A 46 -10.72 4.27 -1.10
CA PHE A 46 -10.76 2.94 -1.72
C PHE A 46 -11.03 1.84 -0.70
N TYR A 47 -11.54 2.17 0.48
CA TYR A 47 -11.75 1.21 1.55
C TYR A 47 -12.47 -0.06 1.09
N GLY A 48 -11.85 -1.23 1.30
CA GLY A 48 -12.43 -2.54 1.04
C GLY A 48 -12.55 -2.94 -0.43
N ILE A 49 -12.00 -2.16 -1.38
CA ILE A 49 -12.10 -2.43 -2.82
C ILE A 49 -11.10 -3.49 -3.27
N ASP A 50 -11.49 -4.33 -4.22
CA ASP A 50 -10.60 -5.23 -4.95
C ASP A 50 -9.79 -4.46 -5.99
N LEU A 51 -8.46 -4.41 -5.77
CA LEU A 51 -7.47 -3.72 -6.59
C LEU A 51 -6.36 -4.69 -7.05
N ARG A 52 -6.62 -6.00 -7.01
CA ARG A 52 -5.62 -7.02 -7.38
C ARG A 52 -5.06 -6.79 -8.77
N GLY A 53 -3.74 -6.76 -8.87
CA GLY A 53 -3.05 -6.56 -10.14
C GLY A 53 -3.31 -5.21 -10.81
N ALA A 54 -3.94 -4.24 -10.13
CA ALA A 54 -4.12 -2.89 -10.67
C ALA A 54 -2.77 -2.18 -10.85
N ASN A 55 -2.71 -1.29 -11.82
CA ASN A 55 -1.49 -0.54 -12.13
C ASN A 55 -1.62 0.92 -11.70
N PHE A 56 -0.88 1.28 -10.67
CA PHE A 56 -0.77 2.62 -10.08
C PHE A 56 0.60 3.27 -10.36
N TYR A 57 1.31 2.85 -11.42
CA TYR A 57 2.63 3.44 -11.73
C TYR A 57 2.56 4.97 -11.77
N GLY A 58 3.36 5.64 -10.95
CA GLY A 58 3.44 7.11 -10.90
C GLY A 58 2.17 7.82 -10.40
N THR A 59 1.18 7.11 -9.87
CA THR A 59 -0.08 7.67 -9.37
C THR A 59 0.14 8.43 -8.06
N ASN A 60 -0.53 9.57 -7.90
CA ASN A 60 -0.60 10.26 -6.63
C ASN A 60 -1.78 9.71 -5.80
N LEU A 61 -1.48 9.01 -4.72
CA LEU A 61 -2.41 8.46 -3.72
C LEU A 61 -2.15 9.06 -2.34
N SER A 62 -1.52 10.23 -2.26
CA SER A 62 -1.22 10.86 -0.97
C SER A 62 -2.50 11.11 -0.17
N ASN A 63 -2.48 10.79 1.12
CA ASN A 63 -3.64 10.89 2.02
C ASN A 63 -4.85 10.01 1.62
N ALA A 64 -4.73 9.12 0.64
CA ALA A 64 -5.80 8.21 0.27
C ALA A 64 -6.07 7.16 1.37
N ASN A 65 -7.29 6.68 1.44
CA ASN A 65 -7.66 5.56 2.28
C ASN A 65 -7.73 4.27 1.46
N LEU A 66 -6.73 3.42 1.59
CA LEU A 66 -6.62 2.09 0.98
C LEU A 66 -6.75 0.99 2.06
N SER A 67 -7.36 1.30 3.20
CA SER A 67 -7.50 0.32 4.28
C SER A 67 -8.40 -0.84 3.85
N MET A 68 -8.04 -2.07 4.26
CA MET A 68 -8.79 -3.29 3.96
C MET A 68 -8.93 -3.62 2.47
N THR A 69 -8.12 -3.01 1.59
CA THR A 69 -8.09 -3.32 0.15
C THR A 69 -7.27 -4.57 -0.14
N ASP A 70 -7.60 -5.29 -1.20
CA ASP A 70 -6.72 -6.29 -1.79
C ASP A 70 -5.93 -5.68 -2.96
N LEU A 71 -4.64 -5.46 -2.74
CA LEU A 71 -3.66 -4.94 -3.70
C LEU A 71 -2.66 -6.03 -4.11
N SER A 72 -2.99 -7.31 -3.89
CA SER A 72 -2.08 -8.42 -4.19
C SER A 72 -1.62 -8.38 -5.64
N GLY A 73 -0.31 -8.42 -5.87
CA GLY A 73 0.30 -8.34 -7.18
C GLY A 73 0.11 -7.01 -7.93
N ALA A 74 -0.38 -5.95 -7.27
CA ALA A 74 -0.51 -4.62 -7.88
C ALA A 74 0.86 -4.00 -8.20
N ILE A 75 0.88 -3.10 -9.19
CA ILE A 75 2.06 -2.34 -9.60
C ILE A 75 1.94 -0.93 -9.02
N LEU A 76 2.72 -0.63 -8.00
CA LEU A 76 2.74 0.65 -7.28
C LEU A 76 4.09 1.39 -7.43
N CYS A 77 4.91 0.96 -8.42
CA CYS A 77 6.22 1.57 -8.64
C CYS A 77 6.10 3.08 -8.81
N ARG A 78 6.94 3.83 -8.08
CA ARG A 78 7.00 5.29 -8.10
C ARG A 78 5.69 6.00 -7.75
N ALA A 79 4.70 5.31 -7.21
CA ALA A 79 3.50 5.95 -6.70
C ALA A 79 3.82 6.78 -5.45
N ASN A 80 3.02 7.82 -5.22
CA ASN A 80 3.09 8.61 -3.99
C ASN A 80 1.94 8.21 -3.06
N LEU A 81 2.24 7.50 -1.99
CA LEU A 81 1.32 7.11 -0.92
C LEU A 81 1.68 7.78 0.42
N SER A 82 2.31 8.95 0.36
CA SER A 82 2.63 9.67 1.60
C SER A 82 1.37 9.96 2.40
N GLU A 83 1.43 9.73 3.72
CA GLU A 83 0.32 9.91 4.67
C GLU A 83 -0.95 9.07 4.35
N ALA A 84 -0.87 8.12 3.42
CA ALA A 84 -1.99 7.23 3.08
C ALA A 84 -2.24 6.20 4.19
N SER A 85 -3.47 5.71 4.29
CA SER A 85 -3.82 4.58 5.14
C SER A 85 -3.96 3.29 4.33
N LEU A 86 -3.09 2.31 4.61
CA LEU A 86 -3.15 0.95 4.06
C LEU A 86 -3.44 -0.08 5.17
N ARG A 87 -4.02 0.37 6.29
CA ARG A 87 -4.22 -0.49 7.45
C ARG A 87 -5.02 -1.74 7.09
N GLY A 88 -4.44 -2.92 7.38
CA GLY A 88 -5.07 -4.22 7.16
C GLY A 88 -5.28 -4.59 5.70
N SER A 89 -4.62 -3.91 4.76
CA SER A 89 -4.67 -4.25 3.34
C SER A 89 -3.75 -5.42 2.99
N GLU A 90 -4.00 -6.06 1.86
CA GLU A 90 -3.19 -7.14 1.31
C GLU A 90 -2.35 -6.62 0.14
N LEU A 91 -1.01 -6.66 0.27
CA LEU A 91 -0.04 -6.25 -0.78
C LEU A 91 0.93 -7.40 -1.10
N ARG A 92 0.50 -8.63 -0.90
CA ARG A 92 1.36 -9.78 -1.16
C ARG A 92 1.86 -9.78 -2.60
N GLY A 93 3.20 -9.85 -2.76
CA GLY A 93 3.85 -9.87 -4.07
C GLY A 93 3.67 -8.61 -4.90
N ALA A 94 3.16 -7.50 -4.32
CA ALA A 94 3.03 -6.23 -5.02
C ALA A 94 4.41 -5.62 -5.35
N ASP A 95 4.48 -4.87 -6.45
CA ASP A 95 5.68 -4.13 -6.83
C ASP A 95 5.61 -2.67 -6.35
N LEU A 96 6.33 -2.39 -5.28
CA LEU A 96 6.43 -1.12 -4.59
C LEU A 96 7.82 -0.46 -4.78
N ASN A 97 8.51 -0.79 -5.88
CA ASN A 97 9.84 -0.25 -6.16
C ASN A 97 9.82 1.29 -6.25
N GLU A 98 10.72 1.94 -5.55
CA GLU A 98 10.85 3.41 -5.49
C GLU A 98 9.57 4.15 -5.05
N ILE A 99 8.67 3.49 -4.31
CA ILE A 99 7.42 4.08 -3.80
C ILE A 99 7.70 5.10 -2.69
N ASN A 100 6.90 6.15 -2.61
CA ASN A 100 6.88 7.06 -1.47
C ASN A 100 5.77 6.65 -0.47
N LEU A 101 6.17 6.10 0.68
CA LEU A 101 5.31 5.69 1.79
C LEU A 101 5.57 6.52 3.06
N ARG A 102 6.13 7.71 2.91
CA ARG A 102 6.46 8.57 4.05
C ARG A 102 5.24 8.87 4.89
N GLY A 103 5.31 8.57 6.20
CA GLY A 103 4.21 8.79 7.15
C GLY A 103 3.00 7.88 6.94
N ALA A 104 3.03 6.94 5.99
CA ALA A 104 1.91 6.05 5.72
C ALA A 104 1.61 5.10 6.88
N ASN A 105 0.36 4.73 7.05
CA ASN A 105 -0.07 3.72 8.00
C ASN A 105 -0.22 2.35 7.33
N LEU A 106 0.78 1.49 7.52
CA LEU A 106 0.83 0.11 7.03
C LEU A 106 0.58 -0.92 8.16
N SER A 107 -0.07 -0.50 9.23
CA SER A 107 -0.31 -1.39 10.37
C SER A 107 -1.18 -2.58 9.96
N ARG A 108 -0.74 -3.80 10.34
CA ARG A 108 -1.41 -5.08 10.05
C ARG A 108 -1.57 -5.39 8.55
N THR A 109 -0.73 -4.84 7.71
CA THR A 109 -0.70 -5.07 6.26
C THR A 109 0.05 -6.36 5.95
N ASP A 110 -0.42 -7.14 4.99
CA ASP A 110 0.37 -8.24 4.41
C ASP A 110 1.23 -7.69 3.25
N LEU A 111 2.52 -7.55 3.49
CA LEU A 111 3.55 -7.15 2.52
C LEU A 111 4.49 -8.33 2.19
N SER A 112 4.06 -9.56 2.49
CA SER A 112 4.88 -10.73 2.24
C SER A 112 5.24 -10.85 0.75
N GLU A 113 6.50 -11.17 0.47
CA GLU A 113 7.03 -11.29 -0.89
C GLU A 113 6.98 -9.99 -1.74
N ALA A 114 6.60 -8.84 -1.15
CA ALA A 114 6.52 -7.56 -1.86
C ALA A 114 7.91 -7.00 -2.20
N ASN A 115 8.00 -6.24 -3.30
CA ASN A 115 9.21 -5.55 -3.71
C ASN A 115 9.19 -4.08 -3.27
N LEU A 116 9.89 -3.76 -2.18
CA LEU A 116 10.03 -2.41 -1.61
C LEU A 116 11.42 -1.82 -1.87
N LYS A 117 12.09 -2.27 -2.92
CA LYS A 117 13.43 -1.76 -3.23
C LYS A 117 13.42 -0.25 -3.42
N GLY A 118 14.31 0.47 -2.70
CA GLY A 118 14.43 1.92 -2.79
C GLY A 118 13.22 2.70 -2.27
N ALA A 119 12.29 2.06 -1.55
CA ALA A 119 11.10 2.72 -0.99
C ALA A 119 11.47 3.76 0.07
N ASP A 120 10.76 4.89 0.09
CA ASP A 120 10.83 5.87 1.18
C ASP A 120 9.74 5.56 2.22
N LEU A 121 10.13 4.91 3.33
CA LEU A 121 9.26 4.51 4.44
C LEU A 121 9.40 5.43 5.66
N ARG A 122 10.05 6.57 5.53
CA ARG A 122 10.33 7.46 6.67
C ARG A 122 9.09 7.80 7.48
N GLY A 123 9.14 7.48 8.78
CA GLY A 123 8.02 7.76 9.69
C GLY A 123 6.78 6.90 9.48
N ALA A 124 6.84 5.90 8.62
CA ALA A 124 5.71 4.98 8.41
C ALA A 124 5.47 4.09 9.62
N SER A 125 4.23 3.64 9.81
CA SER A 125 3.87 2.65 10.82
C SER A 125 3.70 1.27 10.18
N LEU A 126 4.53 0.32 10.56
CA LEU A 126 4.48 -1.10 10.16
C LEU A 126 4.01 -2.02 11.31
N ILE A 127 3.33 -1.47 12.31
CA ILE A 127 2.92 -2.21 13.51
C ILE A 127 2.11 -3.45 13.14
N GLY A 128 2.66 -4.63 13.47
CA GLY A 128 2.01 -5.93 13.20
C GLY A 128 1.90 -6.28 11.71
N ALA A 129 2.64 -5.63 10.83
CA ALA A 129 2.70 -5.97 9.40
C ALA A 129 3.49 -7.25 9.16
N ASP A 130 3.17 -7.96 8.09
CA ASP A 130 3.96 -9.09 7.60
C ASP A 130 4.83 -8.66 6.40
N LEU A 131 6.13 -8.61 6.60
CA LEU A 131 7.17 -8.34 5.59
C LEU A 131 7.99 -9.59 5.28
N SER A 132 7.46 -10.78 5.58
CA SER A 132 8.21 -12.01 5.35
C SER A 132 8.60 -12.15 3.87
N LYS A 133 9.88 -12.43 3.63
CA LYS A 133 10.48 -12.53 2.28
C LYS A 133 10.38 -11.27 1.42
N ALA A 134 9.95 -10.13 1.95
CA ALA A 134 9.93 -8.86 1.21
C ALA A 134 11.35 -8.39 0.87
N SER A 135 11.47 -7.66 -0.23
CA SER A 135 12.72 -7.02 -0.63
C SER A 135 12.70 -5.54 -0.22
N LEU A 136 13.49 -5.18 0.79
CA LEU A 136 13.65 -3.80 1.29
C LEU A 136 15.02 -3.20 0.92
N ASN A 137 15.70 -3.77 -0.08
CA ASN A 137 17.01 -3.27 -0.48
C ASN A 137 17.00 -1.78 -0.73
N GLU A 138 17.98 -1.08 -0.16
CA GLU A 138 18.16 0.36 -0.36
C GLU A 138 16.98 1.23 0.13
N ALA A 139 16.01 0.67 0.89
CA ALA A 139 14.89 1.43 1.44
C ALA A 139 15.31 2.37 2.57
N ASP A 140 14.63 3.50 2.70
CA ASP A 140 14.82 4.45 3.80
C ASP A 140 13.81 4.16 4.92
N LEU A 141 14.31 3.60 6.02
CA LEU A 141 13.53 3.12 7.17
C LEU A 141 13.59 4.06 8.38
N ARG A 142 14.06 5.30 8.21
CA ARG A 142 14.22 6.22 9.33
C ARG A 142 12.89 6.55 10.00
N GLY A 143 12.81 6.34 11.31
CA GLY A 143 11.60 6.62 12.09
C GLY A 143 10.43 5.67 11.85
N VAL A 144 10.66 4.53 11.21
CA VAL A 144 9.65 3.48 11.04
C VAL A 144 9.34 2.81 12.37
N ASP A 145 8.05 2.56 12.63
CA ASP A 145 7.60 1.78 13.78
C ASP A 145 7.40 0.30 13.38
N PHE A 146 8.31 -0.56 13.81
CA PHE A 146 8.32 -2.00 13.51
C PHE A 146 7.72 -2.88 14.61
N ARG A 147 7.02 -2.35 15.60
CA ARG A 147 6.51 -3.16 16.71
C ARG A 147 5.60 -4.29 16.22
N GLY A 148 5.98 -5.53 16.52
CA GLY A 148 5.25 -6.73 16.11
C GLY A 148 5.31 -7.04 14.61
N THR A 149 6.21 -6.44 13.85
CA THR A 149 6.40 -6.70 12.42
C THR A 149 7.12 -8.02 12.21
N ASN A 150 6.67 -8.84 11.28
CA ASN A 150 7.34 -10.04 10.83
C ASN A 150 8.31 -9.73 9.68
N LEU A 151 9.62 -9.81 9.93
CA LEU A 151 10.69 -9.59 8.94
C LEU A 151 11.39 -10.90 8.50
N ARG A 152 10.78 -12.06 8.74
CA ARG A 152 11.42 -13.35 8.47
C ARG A 152 11.77 -13.51 6.98
N GLY A 153 13.07 -13.64 6.69
CA GLY A 153 13.57 -13.79 5.33
C GLY A 153 13.49 -12.53 4.48
N ALA A 154 13.16 -11.37 5.06
CA ALA A 154 13.21 -10.09 4.36
C ALA A 154 14.66 -9.74 4.00
N ASN A 155 14.84 -9.11 2.82
CA ASN A 155 16.16 -8.63 2.40
C ASN A 155 16.33 -7.15 2.76
N LEU A 156 17.17 -6.85 3.72
CA LEU A 156 17.47 -5.52 4.26
C LEU A 156 18.83 -4.97 3.77
N CYS A 157 19.36 -5.47 2.66
CA CYS A 157 20.66 -5.04 2.17
C CYS A 157 20.63 -3.56 1.75
N GLY A 158 21.54 -2.76 2.31
CA GLY A 158 21.68 -1.35 1.97
C GLY A 158 20.54 -0.46 2.48
N VAL A 159 19.68 -0.94 3.39
CA VAL A 159 18.68 -0.08 4.04
C VAL A 159 19.35 1.05 4.80
N TYR A 160 18.65 2.18 4.87
CA TYR A 160 19.12 3.33 5.59
C TYR A 160 18.40 3.44 6.94
N PRO A 161 19.11 3.08 8.01
CA PRO A 161 19.16 3.85 9.22
C PRO A 161 20.60 3.99 9.70
N ARG A 162 21.17 5.18 9.70
CA ARG A 162 22.38 5.39 10.52
C ARG A 162 22.04 5.51 12.00
N GLU A 163 20.74 5.61 12.36
CA GLU A 163 20.27 5.85 13.73
C GLU A 163 18.88 5.26 14.03
N ALA A 164 18.30 4.38 13.20
CA ALA A 164 17.16 3.62 13.67
C ALA A 164 17.68 2.52 14.58
N GLU A 165 17.41 2.60 15.87
CA GLU A 165 17.22 1.41 16.65
C GLU A 165 16.13 0.62 15.96
N ILE A 166 16.51 -0.18 14.96
CA ILE A 166 15.70 -1.32 14.58
C ILE A 166 15.73 -2.15 15.87
N LEU A 167 14.77 -1.87 16.75
CA LEU A 167 14.37 -2.83 17.75
C LEU A 167 13.85 -4.02 16.95
N ILE A 168 14.83 -4.78 16.41
CA ILE A 168 14.64 -6.15 16.02
C ILE A 168 14.46 -6.90 17.34
N GLU A 169 13.36 -6.60 18.05
CA GLU A 169 12.76 -7.59 18.90
C GLU A 169 12.14 -8.60 17.96
N THR A 170 13.10 -9.32 17.39
CA THR A 170 13.09 -10.71 17.29
C THR A 170 12.35 -11.43 16.27
N VAL A 171 13.10 -11.72 15.36
CA VAL A 171 13.03 -13.00 14.66
C VAL A 171 13.72 -14.07 15.52
N VAL A 172 12.96 -14.85 16.24
CA VAL A 172 13.33 -16.21 16.68
C VAL A 172 12.25 -17.16 16.20
#